data_1435a687156a7e4ea85730575b5c1298
#
_entry.id   1435a687156a7e4ea85730575b5c1298
#
_cell.length_a   1.000
_cell.length_b   1.000
_cell.length_c   1.000
_cell.angle_alpha   90.00
_cell.angle_beta   90.00
_cell.angle_gamma   90.00
#
_symmetry.space_group_name_H-M   'P 1'
#
loop_
_entity.id
_entity.type
_entity.pdbx_description
1 polymer ?
#
loop_
_entity_poly.entity_id
_entity_poly.type
_entity_poly.pdbx_seq_one_letter_code
_entity_poly.pdbx_strand_id
1 'polypeptide(L)'
;MLLDLNRFSFSVFLKEIRLLTALALPMLLAQVAQVGIGFVDTVMAGGAGKEDLAAVALGSSAFATVYITFMGIMAALNPMIAQLYGAGKTDEVGETGRQGIWFGLFLGIFGMVLMWAAITPFRNWLTLSDYVEGTMAQYMLFTSLAMPAAMVHRALHAYASSLNRPRLIMLVSFAAFVLNVPLNYIFVYGKFGMPALGGAGCGLATMAVFWFSALALWIYIAKEKFFRPFGLTAKFGKPDWAVFKQIWKIGAPIGLSYFLEASAFSFIVFLLAPFGEDYVAAQQVGISLSGILYMIPQSVGSAGTVRIGFSLGRREFSRARYISGVSLVSGWMLAVITVLSLVLFRSPLASMYNDDPAVLSIAATVLLFAGLFQPTDFTQCIASYALRGYKVTKVPMFIHAAAFWGCGLLPGYLLAYRFDMGIYGFWTALIASLTIAAIALVWCLELCSREMVRSHKVV
;
A
#
# COMPACT_ATOMS: atom_id res chain seq x y z
N MET A 1 -16.51 24.95 -5.92
CA MET A 1 -16.15 23.88 -4.97
C MET A 1 -15.42 22.77 -5.70
N LEU A 2 -14.68 21.93 -5.00
CA LEU A 2 -13.98 20.77 -5.60
C LEU A 2 -14.98 19.83 -6.32
N LEU A 3 -16.16 19.71 -5.75
CA LEU A 3 -17.29 18.91 -6.24
C LEU A 3 -18.19 19.64 -7.23
N ASP A 4 -17.78 20.80 -7.74
CA ASP A 4 -18.52 21.50 -8.80
C ASP A 4 -18.27 20.80 -10.14
N LEU A 5 -18.89 19.65 -10.30
CA LEU A 5 -18.78 18.80 -11.49
C LEU A 5 -19.55 19.36 -12.70
N ASN A 6 -20.42 20.35 -12.47
CA ASN A 6 -21.16 21.03 -13.55
C ASN A 6 -20.28 21.89 -14.46
N ARG A 7 -19.03 22.11 -14.08
CA ARG A 7 -18.05 22.86 -14.87
C ARG A 7 -17.71 22.20 -16.21
N PHE A 8 -17.94 20.89 -16.31
CA PHE A 8 -17.72 20.08 -17.50
C PHE A 8 -18.97 19.26 -17.82
N SER A 9 -19.19 18.94 -19.08
CA SER A 9 -20.31 18.12 -19.51
C SER A 9 -20.23 16.70 -18.94
N PHE A 10 -21.37 16.02 -18.84
CA PHE A 10 -21.44 14.62 -18.37
C PHE A 10 -20.57 13.66 -19.19
N SER A 11 -20.40 13.95 -20.49
CA SER A 11 -19.50 13.19 -21.37
C SER A 11 -18.03 13.30 -20.93
N VAL A 12 -17.60 14.46 -20.44
CA VAL A 12 -16.24 14.66 -19.89
C VAL A 12 -16.07 13.90 -18.57
N PHE A 13 -17.11 13.88 -17.74
CA PHE A 13 -17.12 13.10 -16.49
C PHE A 13 -16.94 11.60 -16.77
N LEU A 14 -17.72 11.02 -17.66
CA LEU A 14 -17.59 9.62 -18.06
C LEU A 14 -16.22 9.32 -18.68
N LYS A 15 -15.69 10.24 -19.49
CA LYS A 15 -14.36 10.09 -20.06
C LYS A 15 -13.28 10.05 -18.98
N GLU A 16 -13.37 10.92 -17.96
CA GLU A 16 -12.38 10.92 -16.86
C GLU A 16 -12.52 9.66 -15.99
N ILE A 17 -13.72 9.19 -15.67
CA ILE A 17 -13.94 7.91 -14.99
C ILE A 17 -13.29 6.76 -15.78
N ARG A 18 -13.54 6.70 -17.09
CA ARG A 18 -12.94 5.65 -17.95
C ARG A 18 -11.42 5.69 -17.91
N LEU A 19 -10.82 6.88 -17.93
CA LEU A 19 -9.37 7.04 -17.86
C LEU A 19 -8.80 6.67 -16.48
N LEU A 20 -9.49 7.05 -15.39
CA LEU A 20 -9.13 6.64 -14.04
C LEU A 20 -9.21 5.11 -13.88
N THR A 21 -10.31 4.51 -14.33
CA THR A 21 -10.50 3.05 -14.27
C THR A 21 -9.46 2.31 -15.10
N ALA A 22 -9.11 2.82 -16.28
CA ALA A 22 -8.08 2.22 -17.14
C ALA A 22 -6.69 2.18 -16.48
N LEU A 23 -6.40 3.10 -15.55
CA LEU A 23 -5.19 3.08 -14.73
C LEU A 23 -5.38 2.29 -13.44
N ALA A 24 -6.49 2.51 -12.74
CA ALA A 24 -6.75 1.92 -11.42
C ALA A 24 -6.94 0.40 -11.48
N LEU A 25 -7.66 -0.12 -12.48
CA LEU A 25 -7.96 -1.54 -12.57
C LEU A 25 -6.71 -2.42 -12.72
N PRO A 26 -5.76 -2.13 -13.64
CA PRO A 26 -4.51 -2.89 -13.68
C PRO A 26 -3.68 -2.78 -12.40
N MET A 27 -3.68 -1.60 -11.72
CA MET A 27 -3.00 -1.43 -10.46
C MET A 27 -3.64 -2.26 -9.35
N LEU A 28 -4.98 -2.31 -9.31
CA LEU A 28 -5.73 -3.15 -8.37
C LEU A 28 -5.40 -4.63 -8.57
N LEU A 29 -5.44 -5.10 -9.82
CA LEU A 29 -5.13 -6.48 -10.14
C LEU A 29 -3.68 -6.85 -9.79
N ALA A 30 -2.74 -5.93 -9.99
CA ALA A 30 -1.35 -6.12 -9.54
C ALA A 30 -1.25 -6.26 -8.01
N GLN A 31 -2.01 -5.49 -7.25
CA GLN A 31 -2.06 -5.60 -5.78
C GLN A 31 -2.70 -6.91 -5.32
N VAL A 32 -3.78 -7.35 -5.98
CA VAL A 32 -4.41 -8.66 -5.71
C VAL A 32 -3.42 -9.79 -5.92
N ALA A 33 -2.64 -9.76 -7.01
CA ALA A 33 -1.58 -10.74 -7.26
C ALA A 33 -0.52 -10.72 -6.14
N GLN A 34 -0.14 -9.54 -5.68
CA GLN A 34 0.82 -9.37 -4.58
C GLN A 34 0.32 -10.00 -3.26
N VAL A 35 -0.96 -9.78 -2.93
CA VAL A 35 -1.59 -10.42 -1.74
C VAL A 35 -1.70 -11.93 -1.93
N GLY A 36 -1.96 -12.39 -3.14
CA GLY A 36 -1.95 -13.80 -3.50
C GLY A 36 -0.61 -14.49 -3.18
N ILE A 37 0.52 -13.81 -3.38
CA ILE A 37 1.86 -14.30 -3.00
C ILE A 37 1.91 -14.57 -1.49
N GLY A 38 1.52 -13.62 -0.65
CA GLY A 38 1.50 -13.80 0.81
C GLY A 38 0.54 -14.91 1.27
N PHE A 39 -0.59 -15.07 0.57
CA PHE A 39 -1.53 -16.15 0.85
C PHE A 39 -0.90 -17.53 0.53
N VAL A 40 -0.26 -17.69 -0.62
CA VAL A 40 0.46 -18.92 -0.99
C VAL A 40 1.55 -19.25 0.02
N ASP A 41 2.36 -18.25 0.41
CA ASP A 41 3.40 -18.41 1.41
C ASP A 41 2.83 -18.96 2.74
N THR A 42 1.71 -18.39 3.19
CA THR A 42 1.04 -18.82 4.43
C THR A 42 0.50 -20.25 4.32
N VAL A 43 -0.16 -20.60 3.22
CA VAL A 43 -0.71 -21.93 2.99
C VAL A 43 0.40 -22.98 2.90
N MET A 44 1.48 -22.68 2.18
CA MET A 44 2.62 -23.60 2.04
C MET A 44 3.39 -23.78 3.34
N ALA A 45 3.60 -22.70 4.12
CA ALA A 45 4.21 -22.78 5.44
C ALA A 45 3.34 -23.61 6.41
N GLY A 46 2.01 -23.40 6.38
CA GLY A 46 1.06 -24.21 7.17
C GLY A 46 1.07 -25.68 6.81
N GLY A 47 1.25 -26.00 5.53
CA GLY A 47 1.42 -27.38 5.04
C GLY A 47 2.75 -28.03 5.46
N ALA A 48 3.78 -27.24 5.75
CA ALA A 48 5.06 -27.74 6.30
C ALA A 48 4.96 -28.04 7.80
N GLY A 49 4.27 -27.22 8.58
CA GLY A 49 4.07 -27.43 10.00
C GLY A 49 3.58 -26.18 10.75
N LYS A 50 3.11 -26.41 11.98
CA LYS A 50 2.66 -25.31 12.86
C LYS A 50 3.79 -24.34 13.22
N GLU A 51 4.98 -24.88 13.46
CA GLU A 51 6.17 -24.12 13.81
C GLU A 51 6.65 -23.27 12.62
N ASP A 52 6.60 -23.84 11.40
CA ASP A 52 6.91 -23.13 10.16
C ASP A 52 5.94 -21.97 9.91
N LEU A 53 4.65 -22.21 10.10
CA LEU A 53 3.62 -21.18 9.99
C LEU A 53 3.85 -20.03 10.99
N ALA A 54 4.17 -20.35 12.25
CA ALA A 54 4.47 -19.35 13.27
C ALA A 54 5.71 -18.52 12.91
N ALA A 55 6.78 -19.17 12.44
CA ALA A 55 8.01 -18.53 12.03
C ALA A 55 7.78 -17.56 10.85
N VAL A 56 7.01 -18.00 9.83
CA VAL A 56 6.65 -17.17 8.67
C VAL A 56 5.77 -16.00 9.08
N ALA A 57 4.80 -16.21 9.97
CA ALA A 57 3.92 -15.13 10.44
C ALA A 57 4.70 -14.00 11.13
N LEU A 58 5.65 -14.37 12.00
CA LEU A 58 6.50 -13.39 12.68
C LEU A 58 7.46 -12.68 11.72
N GLY A 59 8.18 -13.46 10.91
CA GLY A 59 9.15 -12.93 9.96
C GLY A 59 8.50 -12.05 8.87
N SER A 60 7.34 -12.44 8.36
CA SER A 60 6.61 -11.66 7.35
C SER A 60 6.05 -10.36 7.90
N SER A 61 5.64 -10.32 9.18
CA SER A 61 5.19 -9.09 9.83
C SER A 61 6.33 -8.06 9.94
N ALA A 62 7.53 -8.51 10.29
CA ALA A 62 8.72 -7.66 10.31
C ALA A 62 9.05 -7.12 8.91
N PHE A 63 9.10 -8.01 7.91
CA PHE A 63 9.32 -7.63 6.52
C PHE A 63 8.27 -6.65 6.01
N ALA A 64 6.98 -6.93 6.23
CA ALA A 64 5.88 -6.09 5.77
C ALA A 64 5.96 -4.67 6.35
N THR A 65 6.31 -4.52 7.63
CA THR A 65 6.44 -3.20 8.27
C THR A 65 7.49 -2.33 7.59
N VAL A 66 8.68 -2.89 7.35
CA VAL A 66 9.76 -2.18 6.66
C VAL A 66 9.39 -1.92 5.19
N TYR A 67 8.88 -2.94 4.50
CA TYR A 67 8.51 -2.86 3.10
C TYR A 67 7.42 -1.81 2.83
N ILE A 68 6.32 -1.79 3.60
CA ILE A 68 5.20 -0.86 3.43
C ILE A 68 5.68 0.59 3.68
N THR A 69 6.49 0.80 4.71
CA THR A 69 7.06 2.12 5.01
C THR A 69 7.92 2.64 3.85
N PHE A 70 8.82 1.80 3.34
CA PHE A 70 9.72 2.17 2.25
C PHE A 70 9.00 2.29 0.91
N MET A 71 8.01 1.46 0.68
CA MET A 71 7.09 1.59 -0.45
C MET A 71 6.41 2.98 -0.46
N GLY A 72 6.01 3.46 0.71
CA GLY A 72 5.46 4.82 0.87
C GLY A 72 6.48 5.90 0.49
N ILE A 73 7.74 5.75 0.88
CA ILE A 73 8.81 6.69 0.49
C ILE A 73 9.00 6.70 -1.03
N MET A 74 9.04 5.53 -1.65
CA MET A 74 9.17 5.39 -3.10
C MET A 74 8.00 5.95 -3.90
N ALA A 75 6.81 6.07 -3.28
CA ALA A 75 5.62 6.65 -3.91
C ALA A 75 5.80 8.14 -4.30
N ALA A 76 6.81 8.83 -3.77
CA ALA A 76 7.19 10.18 -4.20
C ALA A 76 7.50 10.29 -5.70
N LEU A 77 7.99 9.22 -6.30
CA LEU A 77 8.32 9.18 -7.73
C LEU A 77 7.09 9.36 -8.62
N ASN A 78 5.90 8.92 -8.17
CA ASN A 78 4.67 9.01 -8.97
C ASN A 78 4.35 10.48 -9.36
N PRO A 79 4.16 11.42 -8.42
CA PRO A 79 3.87 12.81 -8.80
C PRO A 79 5.05 13.50 -9.46
N MET A 80 6.30 13.14 -9.12
CA MET A 80 7.48 13.74 -9.73
C MET A 80 7.54 13.41 -11.23
N ILE A 81 7.46 12.15 -11.58
CA ILE A 81 7.54 11.67 -12.97
C ILE A 81 6.29 12.10 -13.76
N ALA A 82 5.09 11.99 -13.17
CA ALA A 82 3.85 12.37 -13.85
C ALA A 82 3.82 13.86 -14.23
N GLN A 83 4.32 14.74 -13.36
CA GLN A 83 4.41 16.18 -13.66
C GLN A 83 5.43 16.45 -14.78
N LEU A 84 6.60 15.82 -14.75
CA LEU A 84 7.61 15.95 -15.80
C LEU A 84 7.10 15.45 -17.16
N TYR A 85 6.41 14.31 -17.13
CA TYR A 85 5.78 13.74 -18.31
C TYR A 85 4.71 14.66 -18.88
N GLY A 86 3.85 15.22 -18.03
CA GLY A 86 2.85 16.22 -18.43
C GLY A 86 3.47 17.49 -19.03
N ALA A 87 4.61 17.92 -18.51
CA ALA A 87 5.37 19.06 -19.00
C ALA A 87 6.13 18.81 -20.31
N GLY A 88 6.12 17.57 -20.83
CA GLY A 88 6.85 17.18 -22.04
C GLY A 88 8.37 17.11 -21.87
N LYS A 89 8.88 17.07 -20.62
CA LYS A 89 10.30 17.05 -20.31
C LYS A 89 10.85 15.61 -20.30
N THR A 90 10.95 15.03 -21.49
CA THR A 90 11.30 13.61 -21.68
C THR A 90 12.62 13.22 -21.04
N ASP A 91 13.66 14.05 -21.17
CA ASP A 91 14.99 13.76 -20.62
C ASP A 91 14.98 13.77 -19.08
N GLU A 92 14.26 14.72 -18.47
CA GLU A 92 14.11 14.80 -17.01
C GLU A 92 13.28 13.62 -16.45
N VAL A 93 12.32 13.10 -17.23
CA VAL A 93 11.58 11.87 -16.89
C VAL A 93 12.51 10.68 -16.76
N GLY A 94 13.37 10.45 -17.77
CA GLY A 94 14.33 9.37 -17.74
C GLY A 94 15.36 9.53 -16.62
N GLU A 95 15.86 10.75 -16.42
CA GLU A 95 16.80 11.03 -15.33
C GLU A 95 16.19 10.80 -13.96
N THR A 96 14.98 11.32 -13.71
CA THR A 96 14.26 11.09 -12.44
C THR A 96 14.00 9.59 -12.22
N GLY A 97 13.68 8.84 -13.28
CA GLY A 97 13.54 7.39 -13.21
C GLY A 97 14.83 6.68 -12.79
N ARG A 98 15.99 7.04 -13.38
CA ARG A 98 17.33 6.52 -13.01
C ARG A 98 17.67 6.83 -11.56
N GLN A 99 17.47 8.09 -11.16
CA GLN A 99 17.71 8.51 -9.78
C GLN A 99 16.77 7.79 -8.79
N GLY A 100 15.53 7.51 -9.19
CA GLY A 100 14.60 6.68 -8.43
C GLY A 100 15.11 5.25 -8.24
N ILE A 101 15.74 4.65 -9.26
CA ILE A 101 16.35 3.32 -9.16
C ILE A 101 17.54 3.33 -8.19
N TRP A 102 18.44 4.32 -8.32
CA TRP A 102 19.55 4.47 -7.39
C TRP A 102 19.07 4.68 -5.95
N PHE A 103 18.11 5.59 -5.75
CA PHE A 103 17.53 5.84 -4.44
C PHE A 103 16.86 4.58 -3.88
N GLY A 104 16.12 3.84 -4.71
CA GLY A 104 15.52 2.56 -4.34
C GLY A 104 16.55 1.52 -3.93
N LEU A 105 17.67 1.42 -4.66
CA LEU A 105 18.76 0.51 -4.32
C LEU A 105 19.37 0.86 -2.95
N PHE A 106 19.67 2.14 -2.69
CA PHE A 106 20.21 2.58 -1.40
C PHE A 106 19.20 2.35 -0.26
N LEU A 107 17.93 2.70 -0.48
CA LEU A 107 16.89 2.47 0.51
C LEU A 107 16.67 0.97 0.77
N GLY A 108 16.74 0.15 -0.27
CA GLY A 108 16.64 -1.30 -0.17
C GLY A 108 17.81 -1.92 0.59
N ILE A 109 19.04 -1.46 0.35
CA ILE A 109 20.22 -1.89 1.13
C ILE A 109 20.08 -1.45 2.59
N PHE A 110 19.60 -0.23 2.83
CA PHE A 110 19.34 0.23 4.20
C PHE A 110 18.29 -0.65 4.89
N GLY A 111 17.21 -1.01 4.20
CA GLY A 111 16.18 -1.93 4.70
C GLY A 111 16.71 -3.34 4.95
N MET A 112 17.59 -3.83 4.09
CA MET A 112 18.29 -5.10 4.28
C MET A 112 19.10 -5.10 5.59
N VAL A 113 19.91 -4.06 5.80
CA VAL A 113 20.72 -3.91 7.03
C VAL A 113 19.83 -3.75 8.26
N LEU A 114 18.74 -2.98 8.16
CA LEU A 114 17.78 -2.81 9.24
C LEU A 114 17.13 -4.15 9.65
N MET A 115 16.75 -4.97 8.67
CA MET A 115 16.18 -6.30 8.95
C MET A 115 17.22 -7.24 9.57
N TRP A 116 18.48 -7.23 9.13
CA TRP A 116 19.54 -8.00 9.76
C TRP A 116 19.76 -7.58 11.21
N ALA A 117 19.79 -6.27 11.46
CA ALA A 117 19.92 -5.74 12.83
C ALA A 117 18.72 -6.11 13.71
N ALA A 118 17.54 -6.30 13.13
CA ALA A 118 16.34 -6.69 13.85
C ALA A 118 16.30 -8.17 14.24
N ILE A 119 17.03 -9.07 13.57
CA ILE A 119 17.01 -10.51 13.83
C ILE A 119 17.38 -10.79 15.30
N THR A 120 18.48 -10.22 15.79
CA THR A 120 18.96 -10.47 17.17
C THR A 120 18.01 -9.98 18.24
N PRO A 121 17.48 -8.72 18.19
CA PRO A 121 16.43 -8.28 19.11
C PRO A 121 15.18 -9.15 19.11
N PHE A 122 14.71 -9.59 17.93
CA PHE A 122 13.55 -10.46 17.84
C PHE A 122 13.78 -11.81 18.51
N ARG A 123 14.97 -12.41 18.32
CA ARG A 123 15.37 -13.66 18.99
C ARG A 123 15.40 -13.52 20.51
N ASN A 124 15.93 -12.42 21.01
CA ASN A 124 16.09 -12.21 22.45
C ASN A 124 14.78 -11.82 23.16
N TRP A 125 13.83 -11.25 22.41
CA TRP A 125 12.58 -10.71 22.96
C TRP A 125 11.45 -11.73 22.95
N LEU A 126 11.46 -12.65 21.99
CA LEU A 126 10.43 -13.65 21.82
C LEU A 126 10.93 -14.98 22.43
N THR A 127 10.21 -15.50 23.43
CA THR A 127 10.46 -16.82 24.00
C THR A 127 9.88 -17.89 23.10
N LEU A 128 10.61 -18.24 22.05
CA LEU A 128 10.21 -19.22 21.03
C LEU A 128 11.01 -20.53 21.19
N SER A 129 10.53 -21.60 20.55
CA SER A 129 11.35 -22.82 20.41
C SER A 129 12.54 -22.53 19.48
N ASP A 130 13.66 -23.26 19.70
CA ASP A 130 14.88 -23.11 18.89
C ASP A 130 14.61 -23.27 17.39
N TYR A 131 13.67 -24.15 17.03
CA TYR A 131 13.28 -24.35 15.63
C TYR A 131 12.56 -23.14 15.04
N VAL A 132 11.55 -22.60 15.73
CA VAL A 132 10.79 -21.43 15.27
C VAL A 132 11.70 -20.20 15.17
N GLU A 133 12.58 -20.02 16.16
CA GLU A 133 13.56 -18.95 16.19
C GLU A 133 14.53 -19.02 15.00
N GLY A 134 15.09 -20.21 14.76
CA GLY A 134 16.00 -20.46 13.63
C GLY A 134 15.33 -20.27 12.28
N THR A 135 14.13 -20.81 12.09
CA THR A 135 13.35 -20.68 10.85
C THR A 135 12.93 -19.22 10.59
N MET A 136 12.48 -18.50 11.61
CA MET A 136 12.16 -17.07 11.54
C MET A 136 13.38 -16.24 11.14
N ALA A 137 14.54 -16.50 11.75
CA ALA A 137 15.77 -15.79 11.44
C ALA A 137 16.21 -16.02 9.99
N GLN A 138 16.13 -17.27 9.50
CA GLN A 138 16.41 -17.60 8.09
C GLN A 138 15.41 -16.93 7.14
N TYR A 139 14.12 -16.95 7.46
CA TYR A 139 13.09 -16.24 6.69
C TYR A 139 13.41 -14.75 6.59
N MET A 140 13.71 -14.09 7.72
CA MET A 140 14.08 -12.68 7.75
C MET A 140 15.36 -12.39 6.96
N LEU A 141 16.34 -13.30 7.00
CA LEU A 141 17.57 -13.20 6.22
C LEU A 141 17.26 -13.23 4.71
N PHE A 142 16.49 -14.20 4.23
CA PHE A 142 16.13 -14.30 2.81
C PHE A 142 15.29 -13.11 2.35
N THR A 143 14.27 -12.72 3.12
CA THR A 143 13.42 -11.58 2.76
C THR A 143 14.17 -10.25 2.85
N SER A 144 15.21 -10.14 3.72
CA SER A 144 16.08 -8.97 3.72
C SER A 144 16.84 -8.81 2.41
N LEU A 145 17.32 -9.91 1.82
CA LEU A 145 17.97 -9.91 0.51
C LEU A 145 17.01 -9.57 -0.64
N ALA A 146 15.70 -9.65 -0.41
CA ALA A 146 14.68 -9.17 -1.35
C ALA A 146 14.55 -7.63 -1.36
N MET A 147 14.89 -6.94 -0.26
CA MET A 147 14.65 -5.50 -0.10
C MET A 147 15.26 -4.63 -1.20
N PRO A 148 16.53 -4.82 -1.64
CA PRO A 148 17.08 -4.03 -2.74
C PRO A 148 16.28 -4.21 -4.04
N ALA A 149 15.94 -5.45 -4.39
CA ALA A 149 15.13 -5.74 -5.57
C ALA A 149 13.70 -5.19 -5.45
N ALA A 150 13.11 -5.30 -4.27
CA ALA A 150 11.77 -4.78 -3.99
C ALA A 150 11.70 -3.26 -4.16
N MET A 151 12.68 -2.51 -3.70
CA MET A 151 12.72 -1.05 -3.84
C MET A 151 13.05 -0.61 -5.27
N VAL A 152 13.93 -1.32 -5.98
CA VAL A 152 14.15 -1.10 -7.41
C VAL A 152 12.88 -1.39 -8.21
N HIS A 153 12.20 -2.49 -7.92
CA HIS A 153 10.89 -2.81 -8.52
C HIS A 153 9.87 -1.69 -8.26
N ARG A 154 9.83 -1.11 -7.05
CA ARG A 154 8.94 0.01 -6.72
C ARG A 154 9.28 1.28 -7.52
N ALA A 155 10.56 1.56 -7.77
CA ALA A 155 10.98 2.67 -8.64
C ALA A 155 10.49 2.47 -10.08
N LEU A 156 10.70 1.28 -10.64
CA LEU A 156 10.24 0.92 -11.99
C LEU A 156 8.72 0.91 -12.10
N HIS A 157 8.03 0.43 -11.06
CA HIS A 157 6.57 0.48 -10.94
C HIS A 157 6.06 1.93 -11.00
N ALA A 158 6.62 2.83 -10.18
CA ALA A 158 6.27 4.23 -10.17
C ALA A 158 6.55 4.88 -11.54
N TYR A 159 7.65 4.54 -12.18
CA TYR A 159 8.01 5.01 -13.51
C TYR A 159 6.97 4.59 -14.57
N ALA A 160 6.66 3.29 -14.66
CA ALA A 160 5.71 2.78 -15.64
C ALA A 160 4.28 3.29 -15.42
N SER A 161 3.81 3.35 -14.16
CA SER A 161 2.48 3.85 -13.83
C SER A 161 2.32 5.33 -14.13
N SER A 162 3.35 6.15 -13.86
CA SER A 162 3.34 7.59 -14.11
C SER A 162 3.36 7.93 -15.62
N LEU A 163 3.84 7.01 -16.45
CA LEU A 163 3.80 7.10 -17.91
C LEU A 163 2.53 6.45 -18.51
N ASN A 164 1.49 6.23 -17.72
CA ASN A 164 0.22 5.64 -18.11
C ASN A 164 0.34 4.20 -18.69
N ARG A 165 1.27 3.39 -18.17
CA ARG A 165 1.50 1.99 -18.60
C ARG A 165 1.33 0.98 -17.45
N PRO A 166 0.23 1.02 -16.65
CA PRO A 166 0.05 0.13 -15.51
C PRO A 166 -0.21 -1.34 -15.90
N ARG A 167 -0.66 -1.61 -17.12
CA ARG A 167 -0.86 -3.00 -17.62
C ARG A 167 0.42 -3.83 -17.53
N LEU A 168 1.55 -3.21 -17.74
CA LEU A 168 2.85 -3.83 -17.64
C LEU A 168 3.12 -4.36 -16.23
N ILE A 169 2.80 -3.51 -15.25
CA ILE A 169 2.96 -3.84 -13.83
C ILE A 169 2.06 -5.04 -13.47
N MET A 170 0.81 -5.01 -13.93
CA MET A 170 -0.14 -6.09 -13.75
C MET A 170 0.40 -7.42 -14.29
N LEU A 171 0.91 -7.43 -15.53
CA LEU A 171 1.44 -8.64 -16.17
C LEU A 171 2.64 -9.20 -15.40
N VAL A 172 3.58 -8.35 -14.98
CA VAL A 172 4.74 -8.78 -14.18
C VAL A 172 4.29 -9.30 -12.81
N SER A 173 3.33 -8.66 -12.16
CA SER A 173 2.80 -9.11 -10.87
C SER A 173 2.09 -10.46 -10.96
N PHE A 174 1.33 -10.71 -12.02
CA PHE A 174 0.72 -12.01 -12.25
C PHE A 174 1.77 -13.10 -12.56
N ALA A 175 2.78 -12.77 -13.38
CA ALA A 175 3.87 -13.71 -13.64
C ALA A 175 4.65 -14.04 -12.34
N ALA A 176 4.87 -13.05 -11.50
CA ALA A 176 5.48 -13.21 -10.19
C ALA A 176 4.64 -14.11 -9.25
N PHE A 177 3.31 -13.90 -9.22
CA PHE A 177 2.39 -14.75 -8.45
C PHE A 177 2.42 -16.20 -8.93
N VAL A 178 2.32 -16.43 -10.25
CA VAL A 178 2.38 -17.78 -10.84
C VAL A 178 3.74 -18.43 -10.55
N LEU A 179 4.84 -17.68 -10.61
CA LEU A 179 6.18 -18.19 -10.30
C LEU A 179 6.36 -18.51 -8.81
N ASN A 180 5.70 -17.76 -7.92
CA ASN A 180 5.80 -17.97 -6.48
C ASN A 180 5.34 -19.38 -6.06
N VAL A 181 4.28 -19.91 -6.67
CA VAL A 181 3.72 -21.24 -6.33
C VAL A 181 4.76 -22.37 -6.49
N PRO A 182 5.38 -22.59 -7.67
CA PRO A 182 6.37 -23.64 -7.84
C PRO A 182 7.64 -23.39 -7.02
N LEU A 183 8.06 -22.13 -6.85
CA LEU A 183 9.23 -21.82 -6.02
C LEU A 183 9.01 -22.18 -4.55
N ASN A 184 7.84 -21.83 -4.00
CA ASN A 184 7.46 -22.29 -2.66
C ASN A 184 7.45 -23.82 -2.57
N TYR A 185 6.82 -24.50 -3.52
CA TYR A 185 6.77 -25.95 -3.52
C TYR A 185 8.17 -26.58 -3.54
N ILE A 186 9.11 -26.03 -4.28
CA ILE A 186 10.50 -26.49 -4.35
C ILE A 186 11.23 -26.23 -3.03
N PHE A 187 11.20 -25.04 -2.51
CA PHE A 187 12.03 -24.62 -1.38
C PHE A 187 11.46 -25.05 -0.03
N VAL A 188 10.13 -25.02 0.13
CA VAL A 188 9.48 -25.44 1.40
C VAL A 188 9.58 -26.94 1.57
N TYR A 189 9.25 -27.72 0.53
CA TYR A 189 9.16 -29.18 0.63
C TYR A 189 10.41 -29.92 0.11
N GLY A 190 11.44 -29.22 -0.35
CA GLY A 190 12.69 -29.83 -0.76
C GLY A 190 12.55 -30.71 -2.01
N LYS A 191 11.98 -30.17 -3.11
CA LYS A 191 11.84 -30.90 -4.36
C LYS A 191 12.98 -30.59 -5.33
N PHE A 192 13.12 -31.44 -6.36
CA PHE A 192 14.16 -31.30 -7.41
C PHE A 192 15.61 -31.23 -6.88
N GLY A 193 15.90 -31.95 -5.79
CA GLY A 193 17.25 -32.01 -5.23
C GLY A 193 17.62 -30.85 -4.29
N MET A 194 16.71 -29.94 -4.03
CA MET A 194 16.88 -28.88 -3.04
C MET A 194 16.56 -29.41 -1.63
N PRO A 195 17.25 -28.91 -0.59
CA PRO A 195 16.90 -29.25 0.80
C PRO A 195 15.52 -28.65 1.16
N ALA A 196 14.76 -29.37 1.98
CA ALA A 196 13.51 -28.86 2.54
C ALA A 196 13.83 -27.79 3.60
N LEU A 197 13.47 -26.53 3.30
CA LEU A 197 13.74 -25.40 4.19
C LEU A 197 12.54 -25.04 5.09
N GLY A 198 11.41 -25.76 4.95
CA GLY A 198 10.19 -25.44 5.70
C GLY A 198 9.75 -23.99 5.47
N GLY A 199 9.32 -23.31 6.52
CA GLY A 199 8.89 -21.91 6.46
C GLY A 199 9.95 -20.95 5.92
N ALA A 200 11.23 -21.19 6.13
CA ALA A 200 12.31 -20.36 5.58
C ALA A 200 12.33 -20.40 4.04
N GLY A 201 11.86 -21.51 3.44
CA GLY A 201 11.71 -21.64 1.98
C GLY A 201 10.78 -20.61 1.38
N CYS A 202 9.73 -20.18 2.10
CA CYS A 202 8.84 -19.10 1.66
C CYS A 202 9.62 -17.78 1.53
N GLY A 203 10.53 -17.49 2.46
CA GLY A 203 11.38 -16.30 2.39
C GLY A 203 12.30 -16.32 1.16
N LEU A 204 12.87 -17.49 0.84
CA LEU A 204 13.71 -17.67 -0.34
C LEU A 204 12.89 -17.52 -1.64
N ALA A 205 11.68 -18.07 -1.69
CA ALA A 205 10.77 -17.91 -2.82
C ALA A 205 10.38 -16.43 -3.02
N THR A 206 10.04 -15.74 -1.95
CA THR A 206 9.73 -14.29 -1.96
C THR A 206 10.92 -13.47 -2.45
N MET A 207 12.13 -13.78 -2.01
CA MET A 207 13.35 -13.14 -2.53
C MET A 207 13.47 -13.33 -4.03
N ALA A 208 13.38 -14.56 -4.52
CA ALA A 208 13.50 -14.86 -5.94
C ALA A 208 12.42 -14.14 -6.78
N VAL A 209 11.19 -14.06 -6.27
CA VAL A 209 10.07 -13.38 -6.92
C VAL A 209 10.30 -11.86 -7.03
N PHE A 210 10.84 -11.20 -6.01
CA PHE A 210 11.16 -9.77 -6.09
C PHE A 210 12.29 -9.48 -7.06
N TRP A 211 13.35 -10.31 -7.09
CA TRP A 211 14.41 -10.19 -8.09
C TRP A 211 13.90 -10.43 -9.50
N PHE A 212 13.07 -11.47 -9.69
CA PHE A 212 12.40 -11.71 -10.97
C PHE A 212 11.55 -10.50 -11.40
N SER A 213 10.73 -9.95 -10.49
CA SER A 213 9.84 -8.83 -10.80
C SER A 213 10.61 -7.56 -11.18
N ALA A 214 11.69 -7.25 -10.46
CA ALA A 214 12.56 -6.11 -10.76
C ALA A 214 13.23 -6.29 -12.13
N LEU A 215 13.79 -7.48 -12.38
CA LEU A 215 14.47 -7.78 -13.64
C LEU A 215 13.50 -7.83 -14.83
N ALA A 216 12.35 -8.47 -14.69
CA ALA A 216 11.33 -8.55 -15.73
C ALA A 216 10.82 -7.17 -16.12
N LEU A 217 10.54 -6.32 -15.14
CA LEU A 217 10.07 -4.96 -15.39
C LEU A 217 11.17 -4.10 -16.03
N TRP A 218 12.42 -4.24 -15.59
CA TRP A 218 13.57 -3.58 -16.21
C TRP A 218 13.75 -3.99 -17.68
N ILE A 219 13.78 -5.30 -17.96
CA ILE A 219 13.97 -5.82 -19.31
C ILE A 219 12.84 -5.35 -20.24
N TYR A 220 11.61 -5.36 -19.75
CA TYR A 220 10.48 -4.92 -20.53
C TYR A 220 10.59 -3.42 -20.88
N ILE A 221 10.84 -2.57 -19.87
CA ILE A 221 11.02 -1.13 -20.10
C ILE A 221 12.17 -0.85 -21.07
N ALA A 222 13.27 -1.61 -20.97
CA ALA A 222 14.40 -1.47 -21.86
C ALA A 222 14.08 -1.84 -23.34
N LYS A 223 13.22 -2.84 -23.55
CA LYS A 223 12.88 -3.34 -24.89
C LYS A 223 11.72 -2.61 -25.55
N GLU A 224 10.78 -2.11 -24.77
CA GLU A 224 9.56 -1.49 -25.28
C GLU A 224 9.86 -0.15 -25.95
N LYS A 225 9.41 0.00 -27.21
CA LYS A 225 9.65 1.20 -28.03
C LYS A 225 9.15 2.49 -27.39
N PHE A 226 8.04 2.40 -26.62
CA PHE A 226 7.43 3.54 -25.94
C PHE A 226 8.37 4.22 -24.95
N PHE A 227 9.22 3.46 -24.26
CA PHE A 227 10.11 4.02 -23.22
C PHE A 227 11.43 4.57 -23.76
N ARG A 228 11.78 4.25 -25.03
CA ARG A 228 13.04 4.68 -25.65
C ARG A 228 13.29 6.20 -25.65
N PRO A 229 12.27 7.05 -25.96
CA PRO A 229 12.46 8.51 -25.97
C PRO A 229 12.87 9.10 -24.62
N PHE A 230 12.50 8.44 -23.51
CA PHE A 230 12.84 8.90 -22.17
C PHE A 230 14.25 8.54 -21.71
N GLY A 231 14.90 7.61 -22.39
CA GLY A 231 16.31 7.27 -22.16
C GLY A 231 16.64 6.72 -20.79
N LEU A 232 15.69 6.03 -20.12
CA LEU A 232 15.92 5.44 -18.78
C LEU A 232 17.16 4.53 -18.77
N THR A 233 17.30 3.70 -19.80
CA THR A 233 18.36 2.70 -19.93
C THR A 233 19.56 3.18 -20.76
N ALA A 234 19.50 4.37 -21.34
CA ALA A 234 20.51 4.86 -22.29
C ALA A 234 21.82 5.31 -21.60
N LYS A 235 21.78 5.74 -20.35
CA LYS A 235 22.93 6.21 -19.58
C LYS A 235 22.81 5.76 -18.13
N PHE A 236 23.83 5.11 -17.60
CA PHE A 236 23.99 4.93 -16.16
C PHE A 236 24.61 6.22 -15.59
N GLY A 237 23.76 7.16 -15.17
CA GLY A 237 24.20 8.37 -14.49
C GLY A 237 24.68 8.07 -13.07
N LYS A 238 25.50 8.97 -12.53
CA LYS A 238 25.88 8.92 -11.10
C LYS A 238 24.68 9.30 -10.21
N PRO A 239 24.63 8.83 -8.95
CA PRO A 239 23.64 9.29 -7.98
C PRO A 239 23.68 10.81 -7.81
N ASP A 240 22.51 11.44 -7.85
CA ASP A 240 22.34 12.88 -7.62
C ASP A 240 21.63 13.11 -6.27
N TRP A 241 22.40 13.64 -5.33
CA TRP A 241 21.92 13.93 -3.98
C TRP A 241 20.82 14.99 -3.92
N ALA A 242 20.76 15.90 -4.88
CA ALA A 242 19.70 16.91 -4.96
C ALA A 242 18.35 16.23 -5.26
N VAL A 243 18.33 15.29 -6.21
CA VAL A 243 17.13 14.50 -6.54
C VAL A 243 16.77 13.57 -5.38
N PHE A 244 17.75 12.94 -4.73
CA PHE A 244 17.53 12.11 -3.54
C PHE A 244 16.87 12.90 -2.42
N LYS A 245 17.36 14.10 -2.14
CA LYS A 245 16.76 15.00 -1.14
C LYS A 245 15.31 15.36 -1.49
N GLN A 246 15.02 15.55 -2.78
CA GLN A 246 13.66 15.82 -3.25
C GLN A 246 12.74 14.62 -3.07
N ILE A 247 13.19 13.41 -3.45
CA ILE A 247 12.45 12.17 -3.24
C ILE A 247 12.18 11.97 -1.75
N TRP A 248 13.19 12.15 -0.90
CA TRP A 248 13.07 12.03 0.54
C TRP A 248 12.07 13.04 1.13
N LYS A 249 12.16 14.31 0.73
CA LYS A 249 11.29 15.39 1.23
C LYS A 249 9.80 15.13 0.96
N ILE A 250 9.49 14.52 -0.19
CA ILE A 250 8.12 14.17 -0.57
C ILE A 250 7.73 12.81 0.01
N GLY A 251 8.64 11.84 -0.04
CA GLY A 251 8.39 10.43 0.26
C GLY A 251 8.39 10.10 1.74
N ALA A 252 9.30 10.66 2.54
CA ALA A 252 9.38 10.35 3.96
C ALA A 252 8.05 10.61 4.71
N PRO A 253 7.34 11.72 4.48
CA PRO A 253 6.02 11.90 5.06
C PRO A 253 5.00 10.84 4.61
N ILE A 254 5.07 10.36 3.37
CA ILE A 254 4.18 9.30 2.87
C ILE A 254 4.49 7.97 3.56
N GLY A 255 5.77 7.60 3.63
CA GLY A 255 6.21 6.40 4.32
C GLY A 255 5.84 6.40 5.80
N LEU A 256 6.03 7.53 6.47
CA LEU A 256 5.64 7.68 7.86
C LEU A 256 4.11 7.58 8.05
N SER A 257 3.31 8.12 7.13
CA SER A 257 1.84 7.94 7.17
C SER A 257 1.46 6.46 7.12
N TYR A 258 2.08 5.67 6.25
CA TYR A 258 1.83 4.24 6.14
C TYR A 258 2.26 3.47 7.40
N PHE A 259 3.42 3.83 7.94
CA PHE A 259 3.89 3.25 9.21
C PHE A 259 2.93 3.54 10.37
N LEU A 260 2.47 4.80 10.49
CA LEU A 260 1.55 5.21 11.55
C LEU A 260 0.21 4.49 11.45
N GLU A 261 -0.33 4.34 10.24
CA GLU A 261 -1.56 3.59 9.99
C GLU A 261 -1.39 2.10 10.36
N ALA A 262 -0.40 1.43 9.80
CA ALA A 262 -0.16 0.01 10.06
C ALA A 262 0.13 -0.28 11.53
N SER A 263 0.95 0.56 12.18
CA SER A 263 1.29 0.41 13.60
C SER A 263 0.09 0.62 14.51
N ALA A 264 -0.83 1.55 14.20
CA ALA A 264 -2.04 1.77 14.99
C ALA A 264 -2.95 0.54 14.98
N PHE A 265 -3.20 -0.06 13.80
CA PHE A 265 -3.98 -1.29 13.70
C PHE A 265 -3.33 -2.47 14.44
N SER A 266 -2.02 -2.63 14.31
CA SER A 266 -1.28 -3.66 15.04
C SER A 266 -1.36 -3.45 16.55
N PHE A 267 -1.27 -2.20 17.01
CA PHE A 267 -1.33 -1.89 18.44
C PHE A 267 -2.70 -2.16 19.04
N ILE A 268 -3.79 -1.93 18.28
CA ILE A 268 -5.16 -2.27 18.71
C ILE A 268 -5.28 -3.76 19.01
N VAL A 269 -4.66 -4.64 18.20
CA VAL A 269 -4.69 -6.08 18.44
C VAL A 269 -4.07 -6.45 19.79
N PHE A 270 -2.94 -5.83 20.15
CA PHE A 270 -2.33 -6.03 21.46
C PHE A 270 -3.22 -5.53 22.61
N LEU A 271 -3.90 -4.41 22.42
CA LEU A 271 -4.82 -3.87 23.42
C LEU A 271 -6.09 -4.71 23.56
N LEU A 272 -6.46 -5.49 22.56
CA LEU A 272 -7.62 -6.39 22.62
C LEU A 272 -7.31 -7.75 23.27
N ALA A 273 -6.04 -8.14 23.38
CA ALA A 273 -5.65 -9.43 23.95
C ALA A 273 -6.25 -9.72 25.34
N PRO A 274 -6.35 -8.75 26.29
CA PRO A 274 -6.97 -8.99 27.60
C PRO A 274 -8.47 -9.29 27.57
N PHE A 275 -9.19 -8.97 26.47
CA PHE A 275 -10.63 -9.27 26.34
C PHE A 275 -10.92 -10.72 25.94
N GLY A 276 -9.87 -11.47 25.51
CA GLY A 276 -9.97 -12.88 25.15
C GLY A 276 -9.69 -13.15 23.67
N GLU A 277 -9.43 -14.41 23.38
CA GLU A 277 -9.00 -14.90 22.06
C GLU A 277 -10.07 -14.68 20.97
N ASP A 278 -11.36 -14.78 21.33
CA ASP A 278 -12.48 -14.57 20.41
C ASP A 278 -12.51 -13.16 19.85
N TYR A 279 -12.21 -12.16 20.69
CA TYR A 279 -12.16 -10.76 20.27
C TYR A 279 -10.96 -10.49 19.36
N VAL A 280 -9.81 -11.10 19.65
CA VAL A 280 -8.62 -11.01 18.79
C VAL A 280 -8.87 -11.67 17.45
N ALA A 281 -9.50 -12.84 17.43
CA ALA A 281 -9.86 -13.55 16.21
C ALA A 281 -10.86 -12.74 15.37
N ALA A 282 -11.90 -12.19 15.97
CA ALA A 282 -12.89 -11.34 15.29
C ALA A 282 -12.24 -10.05 14.73
N GLN A 283 -11.33 -9.44 15.49
CA GLN A 283 -10.55 -8.28 15.02
C GLN A 283 -9.73 -8.63 13.78
N GLN A 284 -9.10 -9.80 13.76
CA GLN A 284 -8.30 -10.25 12.61
C GLN A 284 -9.17 -10.42 11.35
N VAL A 285 -10.39 -10.92 11.49
CA VAL A 285 -11.37 -10.97 10.38
C VAL A 285 -11.66 -9.56 9.85
N GLY A 286 -11.97 -8.62 10.75
CA GLY A 286 -12.25 -7.23 10.39
C GLY A 286 -11.09 -6.55 9.65
N ILE A 287 -9.85 -6.67 10.18
CA ILE A 287 -8.64 -6.10 9.58
C ILE A 287 -8.35 -6.74 8.22
N SER A 288 -8.44 -8.07 8.10
CA SER A 288 -8.15 -8.78 6.85
C SER A 288 -9.07 -8.34 5.72
N LEU A 289 -10.39 -8.31 5.98
CA LEU A 289 -11.37 -7.88 4.99
C LEU A 289 -11.23 -6.38 4.66
N SER A 290 -11.04 -5.52 5.66
CA SER A 290 -10.80 -4.10 5.44
C SER A 290 -9.53 -3.87 4.62
N GLY A 291 -8.46 -4.63 4.87
CA GLY A 291 -7.20 -4.55 4.12
C GLY A 291 -7.36 -4.94 2.64
N ILE A 292 -8.15 -5.97 2.34
CA ILE A 292 -8.47 -6.36 0.96
C ILE A 292 -9.27 -5.24 0.27
N LEU A 293 -10.28 -4.71 0.94
CA LEU A 293 -11.13 -3.64 0.40
C LEU A 293 -10.35 -2.32 0.23
N TYR A 294 -9.38 -2.04 1.10
CA TYR A 294 -8.52 -0.86 1.02
C TYR A 294 -7.71 -0.76 -0.28
N MET A 295 -7.45 -1.88 -0.96
CA MET A 295 -6.78 -1.87 -2.26
C MET A 295 -7.55 -1.10 -3.32
N ILE A 296 -8.88 -1.01 -3.19
CA ILE A 296 -9.74 -0.30 -4.14
C ILE A 296 -9.47 1.21 -4.08
N PRO A 297 -9.66 1.91 -2.93
CA PRO A 297 -9.39 3.35 -2.85
C PRO A 297 -7.92 3.68 -3.08
N GLN A 298 -6.99 2.80 -2.69
CA GLN A 298 -5.57 2.96 -2.96
C GLN A 298 -5.27 2.96 -4.47
N SER A 299 -5.91 2.08 -5.23
CA SER A 299 -5.73 2.00 -6.69
C SER A 299 -6.34 3.20 -7.41
N VAL A 300 -7.54 3.63 -7.01
CA VAL A 300 -8.19 4.84 -7.53
C VAL A 300 -7.36 6.08 -7.17
N GLY A 301 -6.91 6.19 -5.94
CA GLY A 301 -6.07 7.29 -5.47
C GLY A 301 -4.74 7.37 -6.22
N SER A 302 -4.08 6.23 -6.42
CA SER A 302 -2.82 6.16 -7.18
C SER A 302 -3.01 6.60 -8.63
N ALA A 303 -4.08 6.14 -9.29
CA ALA A 303 -4.45 6.61 -10.63
C ALA A 303 -4.73 8.11 -10.63
N GLY A 304 -5.44 8.62 -9.62
CA GLY A 304 -5.69 10.05 -9.40
C GLY A 304 -4.41 10.85 -9.27
N THR A 305 -3.45 10.38 -8.44
CA THR A 305 -2.13 11.02 -8.28
C THR A 305 -1.41 11.21 -9.62
N VAL A 306 -1.38 10.17 -10.45
CA VAL A 306 -0.73 10.21 -11.77
C VAL A 306 -1.43 11.21 -12.69
N ARG A 307 -2.75 11.17 -12.77
CA ARG A 307 -3.52 12.05 -13.65
C ARG A 307 -3.50 13.50 -13.22
N ILE A 308 -3.58 13.76 -11.91
CA ILE A 308 -3.45 15.11 -11.34
C ILE A 308 -2.04 15.64 -11.64
N GLY A 309 -1.00 14.85 -11.36
CA GLY A 309 0.39 15.23 -11.64
C GLY A 309 0.61 15.55 -13.11
N PHE A 310 0.11 14.70 -14.02
CA PHE A 310 0.18 14.93 -15.46
C PHE A 310 -0.50 16.24 -15.89
N SER A 311 -1.70 16.53 -15.38
CA SER A 311 -2.43 17.77 -15.69
C SER A 311 -1.72 19.00 -15.14
N LEU A 312 -1.11 18.90 -13.94
CA LEU A 312 -0.31 20.00 -13.38
C LEU A 312 0.95 20.26 -14.21
N GLY A 313 1.60 19.21 -14.71
CA GLY A 313 2.74 19.35 -15.63
C GLY A 313 2.37 20.10 -16.91
N ARG A 314 1.19 19.86 -17.44
CA ARG A 314 0.63 20.58 -18.60
C ARG A 314 0.11 21.99 -18.29
N ARG A 315 0.21 22.43 -17.05
CA ARG A 315 -0.38 23.68 -16.56
C ARG A 315 -1.92 23.73 -16.67
N GLU A 316 -2.59 22.57 -16.75
CA GLU A 316 -4.05 22.45 -16.80
C GLU A 316 -4.61 22.39 -15.37
N PHE A 317 -4.42 23.44 -14.57
CA PHE A 317 -4.75 23.47 -13.12
C PHE A 317 -6.23 23.22 -12.84
N SER A 318 -7.13 23.80 -13.65
CA SER A 318 -8.58 23.57 -13.54
C SER A 318 -8.94 22.11 -13.78
N ARG A 319 -8.25 21.44 -14.70
CA ARG A 319 -8.43 20.02 -14.98
C ARG A 319 -7.90 19.13 -13.86
N ALA A 320 -6.72 19.47 -13.29
CA ALA A 320 -6.18 18.76 -12.14
C ALA A 320 -7.15 18.79 -10.95
N ARG A 321 -7.76 19.96 -10.68
CA ARG A 321 -8.79 20.10 -9.66
C ARG A 321 -10.05 19.27 -9.97
N TYR A 322 -10.50 19.28 -11.21
CA TYR A 322 -11.63 18.46 -11.65
C TYR A 322 -11.37 16.96 -11.46
N ILE A 323 -10.19 16.46 -11.85
CA ILE A 323 -9.78 15.07 -11.65
C ILE A 323 -9.79 14.69 -10.16
N SER A 324 -9.37 15.61 -9.28
CA SER A 324 -9.43 15.38 -7.83
C SER A 324 -10.87 15.14 -7.35
N GLY A 325 -11.83 15.94 -7.84
CA GLY A 325 -13.26 15.75 -7.54
C GLY A 325 -13.83 14.45 -8.12
N VAL A 326 -13.50 14.14 -9.38
CA VAL A 326 -13.94 12.89 -10.02
C VAL A 326 -13.38 11.66 -9.29
N SER A 327 -12.14 11.71 -8.83
CA SER A 327 -11.53 10.62 -8.05
C SER A 327 -12.28 10.38 -6.75
N LEU A 328 -12.66 11.43 -6.00
CA LEU A 328 -13.44 11.32 -4.77
C LEU A 328 -14.83 10.72 -5.03
N VAL A 329 -15.54 11.22 -6.05
CA VAL A 329 -16.89 10.72 -6.41
C VAL A 329 -16.81 9.25 -6.84
N SER A 330 -15.82 8.88 -7.66
CA SER A 330 -15.59 7.48 -8.04
C SER A 330 -15.34 6.60 -6.81
N GLY A 331 -14.57 7.10 -5.84
CA GLY A 331 -14.34 6.42 -4.57
C GLY A 331 -15.62 6.23 -3.76
N TRP A 332 -16.46 7.24 -3.66
CA TRP A 332 -17.75 7.14 -2.93
C TRP A 332 -18.69 6.13 -3.59
N MET A 333 -18.77 6.11 -4.92
CA MET A 333 -19.56 5.09 -5.63
C MET A 333 -19.09 3.67 -5.30
N LEU A 334 -17.78 3.45 -5.26
CA LEU A 334 -17.19 2.16 -4.90
C LEU A 334 -17.35 1.86 -3.40
N ALA A 335 -17.26 2.87 -2.52
CA ALA A 335 -17.48 2.72 -1.09
C ALA A 335 -18.92 2.24 -0.80
N VAL A 336 -19.92 2.73 -1.51
CA VAL A 336 -21.31 2.23 -1.37
C VAL A 336 -21.40 0.73 -1.68
N ILE A 337 -20.71 0.27 -2.73
CA ILE A 337 -20.68 -1.15 -3.10
C ILE A 337 -20.03 -1.98 -1.99
N THR A 338 -18.89 -1.52 -1.45
CA THR A 338 -18.17 -2.24 -0.38
C THR A 338 -18.96 -2.25 0.94
N VAL A 339 -19.64 -1.14 1.29
CA VAL A 339 -20.55 -1.08 2.45
C VAL A 339 -21.66 -2.11 2.30
N LEU A 340 -22.36 -2.10 1.16
CA LEU A 340 -23.44 -3.03 0.90
C LEU A 340 -22.95 -4.49 0.96
N SER A 341 -21.77 -4.77 0.41
CA SER A 341 -21.18 -6.11 0.46
C SER A 341 -20.90 -6.55 1.89
N LEU A 342 -20.29 -5.68 2.72
CA LEU A 342 -19.99 -6.01 4.11
C LEU A 342 -21.25 -6.17 4.97
N VAL A 343 -22.27 -5.34 4.76
CA VAL A 343 -23.51 -5.39 5.54
C VAL A 343 -24.36 -6.61 5.15
N LEU A 344 -24.54 -6.85 3.86
CA LEU A 344 -25.40 -7.93 3.36
C LEU A 344 -24.77 -9.32 3.51
N PHE A 345 -23.47 -9.42 3.32
CA PHE A 345 -22.75 -10.70 3.34
C PHE A 345 -21.87 -10.90 4.59
N ARG A 346 -22.11 -10.14 5.68
CA ARG A 346 -21.31 -10.20 6.91
C ARG A 346 -21.14 -11.62 7.48
N SER A 347 -22.24 -12.38 7.56
CA SER A 347 -22.20 -13.73 8.13
C SER A 347 -21.45 -14.72 7.22
N PRO A 348 -21.76 -14.84 5.91
CA PRO A 348 -20.95 -15.63 5.00
C PRO A 348 -19.48 -15.24 4.95
N LEU A 349 -19.16 -13.93 5.00
CA LEU A 349 -17.78 -13.46 5.00
C LEU A 349 -17.04 -13.83 6.29
N ALA A 350 -17.69 -13.72 7.45
CA ALA A 350 -17.12 -14.14 8.72
C ALA A 350 -16.86 -15.65 8.75
N SER A 351 -17.81 -16.48 8.26
CA SER A 351 -17.69 -17.93 8.24
C SER A 351 -16.59 -18.47 7.30
N MET A 352 -16.09 -17.64 6.38
CA MET A 352 -14.90 -18.01 5.58
C MET A 352 -13.61 -18.07 6.41
N TYR A 353 -13.59 -17.43 7.58
CA TYR A 353 -12.41 -17.32 8.43
C TYR A 353 -12.44 -18.23 9.65
N ASN A 354 -13.64 -18.46 10.22
CA ASN A 354 -13.78 -19.25 11.44
C ASN A 354 -15.18 -19.85 11.51
N ASP A 355 -15.29 -21.05 12.09
CA ASP A 355 -16.55 -21.78 12.28
C ASP A 355 -17.11 -21.68 13.72
N ASP A 356 -16.33 -21.09 14.66
CA ASP A 356 -16.76 -20.94 16.05
C ASP A 356 -17.89 -19.92 16.18
N PRO A 357 -19.07 -20.31 16.73
CA PRO A 357 -20.24 -19.43 16.86
C PRO A 357 -19.96 -18.16 17.68
N ALA A 358 -19.09 -18.23 18.69
CA ALA A 358 -18.72 -17.08 19.52
C ALA A 358 -17.95 -16.04 18.68
N VAL A 359 -16.92 -16.50 17.95
CA VAL A 359 -16.13 -15.65 17.05
C VAL A 359 -17.01 -15.09 15.93
N LEU A 360 -17.87 -15.92 15.32
CA LEU A 360 -18.77 -15.50 14.24
C LEU A 360 -19.71 -14.37 14.63
N SER A 361 -20.29 -14.42 15.84
CA SER A 361 -21.20 -13.39 16.32
C SER A 361 -20.51 -12.04 16.49
N ILE A 362 -19.28 -12.05 17.05
CA ILE A 362 -18.47 -10.85 17.23
C ILE A 362 -17.99 -10.33 15.88
N ALA A 363 -17.45 -11.22 15.03
CA ALA A 363 -16.93 -10.85 13.71
C ALA A 363 -18.03 -10.27 12.81
N ALA A 364 -19.24 -10.84 12.79
CA ALA A 364 -20.36 -10.30 12.03
C ALA A 364 -20.73 -8.87 12.47
N THR A 365 -20.62 -8.57 13.75
CA THR A 365 -20.83 -7.21 14.27
C THR A 365 -19.67 -6.29 13.92
N VAL A 366 -18.43 -6.75 14.03
CA VAL A 366 -17.24 -6.02 13.60
C VAL A 366 -17.31 -5.64 12.13
N LEU A 367 -17.84 -6.53 11.27
CA LEU A 367 -18.02 -6.25 9.85
C LEU A 367 -19.07 -5.16 9.56
N LEU A 368 -20.05 -4.93 10.45
CA LEU A 368 -20.92 -3.76 10.36
C LEU A 368 -20.15 -2.46 10.63
N PHE A 369 -19.31 -2.45 11.67
CA PHE A 369 -18.43 -1.31 11.93
C PHE A 369 -17.45 -1.10 10.79
N ALA A 370 -16.85 -2.17 10.26
CA ALA A 370 -15.99 -2.10 9.08
C ALA A 370 -16.74 -1.54 7.86
N GLY A 371 -18.03 -1.86 7.69
CA GLY A 371 -18.88 -1.25 6.67
C GLY A 371 -19.03 0.25 6.86
N LEU A 372 -19.34 0.72 8.07
CA LEU A 372 -19.45 2.14 8.40
C LEU A 372 -18.09 2.89 8.27
N PHE A 373 -17.01 2.18 8.46
CA PHE A 373 -15.63 2.68 8.29
C PHE A 373 -15.29 2.97 6.82
N GLN A 374 -15.82 2.19 5.86
CA GLN A 374 -15.44 2.27 4.44
C GLN A 374 -15.57 3.67 3.81
N PRO A 375 -16.69 4.43 3.97
CA PRO A 375 -16.82 5.74 3.34
C PRO A 375 -15.76 6.74 3.80
N THR A 376 -15.40 6.70 5.09
CA THR A 376 -14.39 7.59 5.66
C THR A 376 -12.99 7.18 5.23
N ASP A 377 -12.72 5.89 5.18
CA ASP A 377 -11.45 5.31 4.75
C ASP A 377 -11.19 5.57 3.25
N PHE A 378 -12.19 5.36 2.38
CA PHE A 378 -12.11 5.71 0.95
C PHE A 378 -11.83 7.20 0.75
N THR A 379 -12.55 8.05 1.49
CA THR A 379 -12.42 9.50 1.36
C THR A 379 -11.03 9.98 1.78
N GLN A 380 -10.55 9.55 2.98
CA GLN A 380 -9.24 9.95 3.48
C GLN A 380 -8.10 9.43 2.58
N CYS A 381 -8.21 8.18 2.13
CA CYS A 381 -7.24 7.57 1.23
C CYS A 381 -7.14 8.36 -0.08
N ILE A 382 -8.24 8.53 -0.81
CA ILE A 382 -8.25 9.19 -2.13
C ILE A 382 -7.85 10.67 -2.00
N ALA A 383 -8.29 11.39 -0.97
CA ALA A 383 -7.89 12.78 -0.74
C ALA A 383 -6.39 12.89 -0.46
N SER A 384 -5.84 11.98 0.35
CA SER A 384 -4.39 11.92 0.63
C SER A 384 -3.59 11.66 -0.65
N TYR A 385 -4.02 10.71 -1.49
CA TYR A 385 -3.38 10.43 -2.77
C TYR A 385 -3.52 11.59 -3.77
N ALA A 386 -4.66 12.27 -3.81
CA ALA A 386 -4.83 13.45 -4.63
C ALA A 386 -3.85 14.57 -4.22
N LEU A 387 -3.69 14.82 -2.92
CA LEU A 387 -2.70 15.77 -2.38
C LEU A 387 -1.27 15.42 -2.76
N ARG A 388 -0.92 14.12 -2.85
CA ARG A 388 0.38 13.68 -3.37
C ARG A 388 0.61 14.14 -4.80
N GLY A 389 -0.44 14.13 -5.65
CA GLY A 389 -0.40 14.67 -7.02
C GLY A 389 0.05 16.14 -7.07
N TYR A 390 -0.33 16.92 -6.04
CA TYR A 390 0.11 18.31 -5.82
C TYR A 390 1.46 18.40 -5.07
N LYS A 391 2.10 17.28 -4.74
CA LYS A 391 3.31 17.18 -3.89
C LYS A 391 3.11 17.72 -2.46
N VAL A 392 1.88 17.77 -1.97
CA VAL A 392 1.53 18.11 -0.59
C VAL A 392 1.46 16.81 0.22
N THR A 393 2.49 16.52 1.03
CA THR A 393 2.61 15.24 1.73
C THR A 393 2.75 15.38 3.25
N LYS A 394 3.29 16.50 3.72
CA LYS A 394 3.48 16.75 5.16
C LYS A 394 2.17 16.93 5.91
N VAL A 395 1.23 17.70 5.35
CA VAL A 395 -0.07 17.96 6.00
C VAL A 395 -0.87 16.66 6.16
N PRO A 396 -1.03 15.81 5.12
CA PRO A 396 -1.64 14.50 5.27
C PRO A 396 -0.97 13.62 6.35
N MET A 397 0.36 13.64 6.43
CA MET A 397 1.10 12.89 7.45
C MET A 397 0.69 13.31 8.87
N PHE A 398 0.63 14.61 9.15
CA PHE A 398 0.22 15.10 10.48
C PHE A 398 -1.25 14.79 10.78
N ILE A 399 -2.12 14.90 9.77
CA ILE A 399 -3.54 14.52 9.91
C ILE A 399 -3.66 13.03 10.25
N HIS A 400 -2.92 12.16 9.57
CA HIS A 400 -2.91 10.72 9.83
C HIS A 400 -2.34 10.39 11.23
N ALA A 401 -1.26 11.05 11.63
CA ALA A 401 -0.70 10.88 12.98
C ALA A 401 -1.72 11.25 14.07
N ALA A 402 -2.37 12.39 13.93
CA ALA A 402 -3.40 12.83 14.86
C ALA A 402 -4.64 11.91 14.82
N ALA A 403 -5.08 11.48 13.63
CA ALA A 403 -6.25 10.63 13.50
C ALA A 403 -6.02 9.23 14.06
N PHE A 404 -5.00 8.51 13.63
CA PHE A 404 -4.80 7.12 14.05
C PHE A 404 -4.35 7.01 15.51
N TRP A 405 -3.36 7.79 15.93
CA TRP A 405 -2.77 7.69 17.26
C TRP A 405 -3.45 8.60 18.29
N GLY A 406 -3.73 9.85 17.95
CA GLY A 406 -4.35 10.82 18.85
C GLY A 406 -5.84 10.57 19.08
N CYS A 407 -6.63 10.65 18.02
CA CYS A 407 -8.09 10.59 18.09
C CYS A 407 -8.66 9.17 17.91
N GLY A 408 -7.90 8.23 17.35
CA GLY A 408 -8.34 6.85 17.14
C GLY A 408 -7.96 5.96 18.32
N LEU A 409 -6.66 5.78 18.55
CA LEU A 409 -6.17 4.81 19.52
C LEU A 409 -6.49 5.23 20.97
N LEU A 410 -6.20 6.48 21.36
CA LEU A 410 -6.39 6.94 22.72
C LEU A 410 -7.87 6.97 23.15
N PRO A 411 -8.81 7.61 22.41
CA PRO A 411 -10.23 7.52 22.71
C PRO A 411 -10.77 6.10 22.59
N GLY A 412 -10.26 5.29 21.62
CA GLY A 412 -10.62 3.89 21.49
C GLY A 412 -10.30 3.08 22.74
N TYR A 413 -9.12 3.28 23.31
CA TYR A 413 -8.75 2.69 24.59
C TYR A 413 -9.71 3.07 25.72
N LEU A 414 -10.06 4.37 25.84
CA LEU A 414 -11.00 4.85 26.86
C LEU A 414 -12.40 4.25 26.66
N LEU A 415 -12.91 4.20 25.42
CA LEU A 415 -14.21 3.59 25.12
C LEU A 415 -14.20 2.11 25.41
N ALA A 416 -13.12 1.40 25.08
CA ALA A 416 -13.02 -0.05 25.30
C ALA A 416 -12.97 -0.41 26.78
N TYR A 417 -12.16 0.31 27.58
CA TYR A 417 -11.85 -0.09 28.95
C TYR A 417 -12.63 0.66 30.04
N ARG A 418 -13.01 1.93 29.80
CA ARG A 418 -13.77 2.73 30.79
C ARG A 418 -15.27 2.70 30.56
N PHE A 419 -15.70 2.51 29.33
CA PHE A 419 -17.12 2.44 28.96
C PHE A 419 -17.57 1.01 28.59
N ASP A 420 -16.74 0.01 28.84
CA ASP A 420 -16.99 -1.42 28.62
C ASP A 420 -17.46 -1.77 27.18
N MET A 421 -17.06 -0.96 26.18
CA MET A 421 -17.41 -1.21 24.80
C MET A 421 -16.54 -2.26 24.12
N GLY A 422 -15.43 -2.70 24.75
CA GLY A 422 -14.50 -3.70 24.21
C GLY A 422 -14.02 -3.36 22.80
N ILE A 423 -14.05 -4.32 21.89
CA ILE A 423 -13.63 -4.18 20.49
C ILE A 423 -14.40 -3.06 19.76
N TYR A 424 -15.68 -2.87 20.07
CA TYR A 424 -16.52 -1.88 19.40
C TYR A 424 -16.12 -0.44 19.76
N GLY A 425 -15.50 -0.22 20.91
CA GLY A 425 -14.94 1.05 21.32
C GLY A 425 -13.82 1.52 20.40
N PHE A 426 -12.92 0.61 20.03
CA PHE A 426 -11.84 0.91 19.07
C PHE A 426 -12.40 1.24 17.68
N TRP A 427 -13.34 0.44 17.15
CA TRP A 427 -13.94 0.70 15.85
C TRP A 427 -14.73 2.02 15.82
N THR A 428 -15.48 2.33 16.89
CA THR A 428 -16.20 3.61 17.00
C THR A 428 -15.23 4.80 16.98
N ALA A 429 -14.16 4.73 17.74
CA ALA A 429 -13.14 5.78 17.77
C ALA A 429 -12.43 5.93 16.41
N LEU A 430 -12.10 4.81 15.75
CA LEU A 430 -11.49 4.83 14.41
C LEU A 430 -12.42 5.48 13.37
N ILE A 431 -13.71 5.13 13.36
CA ILE A 431 -14.69 5.74 12.45
C ILE A 431 -14.77 7.25 12.68
N ALA A 432 -14.89 7.67 13.94
CA ALA A 432 -14.96 9.10 14.30
C ALA A 432 -13.67 9.84 13.90
N SER A 433 -12.51 9.29 14.23
CA SER A 433 -11.23 9.91 13.93
C SER A 433 -10.94 10.01 12.44
N LEU A 434 -11.25 8.95 11.67
CA LEU A 434 -11.09 8.97 10.21
C LEU A 434 -12.12 9.84 9.51
N THR A 435 -13.31 10.03 10.09
CA THR A 435 -14.26 11.02 9.60
C THR A 435 -13.67 12.42 9.69
N ILE A 436 -13.08 12.76 10.84
CA ILE A 436 -12.38 14.04 11.05
C ILE A 436 -11.20 14.17 10.06
N ALA A 437 -10.40 13.12 9.91
CA ALA A 437 -9.28 13.10 8.96
C ALA A 437 -9.75 13.28 7.51
N ALA A 438 -10.82 12.60 7.11
CA ALA A 438 -11.40 12.72 5.77
C ALA A 438 -11.86 14.15 5.48
N ILE A 439 -12.56 14.77 6.41
CA ILE A 439 -12.99 16.18 6.31
C ILE A 439 -11.78 17.11 6.19
N ALA A 440 -10.78 16.94 7.06
CA ALA A 440 -9.57 17.75 7.07
C ALA A 440 -8.76 17.61 5.76
N LEU A 441 -8.63 16.38 5.23
CA LEU A 441 -7.90 16.11 3.98
C LEU A 441 -8.64 16.66 2.76
N VAL A 442 -9.96 16.53 2.70
CA VAL A 442 -10.77 17.11 1.62
C VAL A 442 -10.72 18.63 1.67
N TRP A 443 -10.76 19.22 2.88
CA TRP A 443 -10.58 20.66 3.03
C TRP A 443 -9.21 21.13 2.57
N CYS A 444 -8.14 20.43 2.98
CA CYS A 444 -6.78 20.74 2.52
C CYS A 444 -6.67 20.62 0.99
N LEU A 445 -7.29 19.62 0.39
CA LEU A 445 -7.34 19.42 -1.06
C LEU A 445 -8.10 20.54 -1.77
N GLU A 446 -9.23 20.98 -1.21
CA GLU A 446 -10.00 22.13 -1.72
C GLU A 446 -9.14 23.40 -1.72
N LEU A 447 -8.49 23.71 -0.60
CA LEU A 447 -7.65 24.91 -0.48
C LEU A 447 -6.47 24.86 -1.46
N CYS A 448 -5.71 23.75 -1.44
CA CYS A 448 -4.54 23.58 -2.31
C CYS A 448 -4.91 23.68 -3.80
N SER A 449 -5.94 22.96 -4.22
CA SER A 449 -6.36 22.97 -5.62
C SER A 449 -6.94 24.31 -6.08
N ARG A 450 -7.62 25.03 -5.17
CA ARG A 450 -8.18 26.37 -5.43
C ARG A 450 -7.08 27.41 -5.55
N GLU A 451 -6.09 27.38 -4.68
CA GLU A 451 -4.93 28.27 -4.72
C GLU A 451 -4.13 28.11 -6.02
N MET A 452 -3.88 26.86 -6.42
CA MET A 452 -3.21 26.56 -7.68
C MET A 452 -3.94 27.13 -8.91
N VAL A 453 -5.27 27.06 -8.93
CA VAL A 453 -6.08 27.65 -10.02
C VAL A 453 -6.06 29.18 -9.97
N ARG A 454 -6.02 29.80 -8.77
CA ARG A 454 -6.04 31.25 -8.60
C ARG A 454 -4.70 31.87 -8.95
N SER A 455 -3.61 31.33 -8.45
CA SER A 455 -2.24 31.85 -8.66
C SER A 455 -1.82 31.86 -10.14
N HIS A 456 -2.44 31.03 -10.97
CA HIS A 456 -2.14 30.93 -12.39
C HIS A 456 -3.23 31.48 -13.32
N LYS A 457 -4.29 32.13 -12.76
CA LYS A 457 -5.25 32.93 -13.54
C LYS A 457 -4.81 34.39 -13.72
N VAL A 458 -3.75 34.78 -13.03
CA VAL A 458 -3.24 36.17 -13.01
C VAL A 458 -2.08 36.36 -14.00
N VAL A 459 -1.76 35.35 -14.80
CA VAL A 459 -0.85 35.38 -15.93
C VAL A 459 -1.64 34.94 -17.17
#